data_736a2f5fdc56bad663972beb8d7edc70
#
_entry.id   736a2f5fdc56bad663972beb8d7edc70
#
_cell.length_a   1.000
_cell.length_b   1.000
_cell.length_c   1.000
_cell.angle_alpha   90.00
_cell.angle_beta   90.00
_cell.angle_gamma   90.00
#
_symmetry.space_group_name_H-M   'P 1'
#
loop_
_entity.id
_entity.type
_entity.pdbx_description
1 polymer ?
#
loop_
_entity_poly.entity_id
_entity_poly.type
_entity_poly.pdbx_seq_one_letter_code
_entity_poly.pdbx_strand_id
1 'polypeptide(L)'
;MPIGSNEEWGRANDACARAGMDAVLLSSLADVTYVSGFEVPIPIGAGSEFAYGIPLALCTVGDPHSWLVVSDGQGGKARQESRLDELVTYDSFTHLHAMDSAASYLAAIREALAGAGLRGGRGTLGIEARTLPFAVARLIQEEFPELKLVEAGPALLEARAIKTAREIELLKRASHVADVGHNTLARLAQTAGIDEFDMWAEITARMFEAAGHEVPVVGELVTGERTRTVEYPNGPRKRITQPGDGALMDISQRIDGYWSDCTNTHVIGGVTPTAEQRRYAKASQDACDAAMAALRPGARACDAWSAAERAFRSHGLEPAHYAGHQIGVTVNEPPRLVVYDQTPIEVGMVFSVEPGVYQGPEGTFGARSEKMVHVTASGPVVLSKFAWGVA
;
A
#
# COMPACT_ATOMS: atom_id res chain seq x y z
N MET A 1 7.89 18.22 18.58
CA MET A 1 8.72 17.14 19.14
C MET A 1 10.06 17.20 18.44
N PRO A 2 11.20 16.95 19.08
CA PRO A 2 12.45 16.89 18.36
C PRO A 2 12.31 15.79 17.28
N ILE A 3 12.79 16.09 16.09
CA ILE A 3 12.82 15.16 14.96
C ILE A 3 13.62 13.95 15.45
N GLY A 4 12.91 12.88 15.84
CA GLY A 4 13.53 11.62 16.22
C GLY A 4 14.32 11.09 15.03
N SER A 5 15.38 10.35 15.27
CA SER A 5 16.18 9.72 14.22
C SER A 5 15.25 9.12 13.16
N ASN A 6 15.48 9.44 11.89
CA ASN A 6 14.71 8.87 10.77
C ASN A 6 15.07 7.39 10.63
N GLU A 7 14.41 6.53 11.42
CA GLU A 7 14.71 5.10 11.50
C GLU A 7 14.48 4.42 10.16
N GLU A 8 13.46 4.83 9.40
CA GLU A 8 13.17 4.28 8.08
C GLU A 8 14.31 4.57 7.10
N TRP A 9 14.83 5.82 7.08
CA TRP A 9 16.02 6.12 6.30
C TRP A 9 17.25 5.37 6.83
N GLY A 10 17.43 5.26 8.13
CA GLY A 10 18.53 4.49 8.72
C GLY A 10 18.57 3.05 8.20
N ARG A 11 17.44 2.36 8.16
CA ARG A 11 17.32 0.99 7.62
C ARG A 11 17.58 0.93 6.11
N ALA A 12 17.04 1.90 5.35
CA ALA A 12 17.31 1.98 3.92
C ALA A 12 18.79 2.26 3.65
N ASN A 13 19.43 3.16 4.41
CA ASN A 13 20.84 3.46 4.34
C ASN A 13 21.71 2.21 4.53
N ASP A 14 21.43 1.42 5.58
CA ASP A 14 22.17 0.18 5.84
C ASP A 14 22.01 -0.85 4.71
N ALA A 15 20.79 -0.99 4.16
CA ALA A 15 20.55 -1.89 3.03
C ALA A 15 21.26 -1.42 1.75
N CYS A 16 21.22 -0.11 1.46
CA CYS A 16 21.93 0.48 0.32
C CYS A 16 23.45 0.37 0.46
N ALA A 17 23.98 0.55 1.68
CA ALA A 17 25.41 0.35 1.97
C ALA A 17 25.83 -1.11 1.70
N ARG A 18 25.05 -2.09 2.15
CA ARG A 18 25.32 -3.52 1.84
C ARG A 18 25.27 -3.80 0.34
N ALA A 19 24.45 -3.09 -0.41
CA ALA A 19 24.34 -3.19 -1.85
C ALA A 19 25.45 -2.41 -2.61
N GLY A 20 26.37 -1.72 -1.90
CA GLY A 20 27.50 -1.00 -2.46
C GLY A 20 27.13 0.30 -3.16
N MET A 21 26.09 0.98 -2.71
CA MET A 21 25.67 2.30 -3.19
C MET A 21 26.34 3.39 -2.35
N ASP A 22 26.72 4.49 -2.98
CA ASP A 22 27.26 5.69 -2.30
C ASP A 22 26.17 6.76 -2.08
N ALA A 23 25.12 6.72 -2.90
CA ALA A 23 23.92 7.54 -2.76
C ALA A 23 22.72 6.85 -3.43
N VAL A 24 21.53 7.30 -3.11
CA VAL A 24 20.28 6.87 -3.78
C VAL A 24 19.44 8.06 -4.20
N LEU A 25 18.91 8.01 -5.42
CA LEU A 25 17.91 8.95 -5.94
C LEU A 25 16.58 8.21 -6.14
N LEU A 26 15.66 8.41 -5.20
CA LEU A 26 14.38 7.74 -5.15
C LEU A 26 13.31 8.58 -5.84
N SER A 27 12.42 7.93 -6.55
CA SER A 27 11.42 8.54 -7.42
C SER A 27 10.03 7.91 -7.34
N SER A 28 9.91 6.74 -6.70
CA SER A 28 8.58 6.15 -6.47
C SER A 28 7.86 6.87 -5.34
N LEU A 29 6.53 6.94 -5.46
CA LEU A 29 5.65 7.43 -4.40
C LEU A 29 5.94 6.72 -3.05
N ALA A 30 6.18 5.42 -3.10
CA ALA A 30 6.43 4.60 -1.93
C ALA A 30 7.77 4.93 -1.25
N ASP A 31 8.86 4.86 -2.00
CA ASP A 31 10.19 4.95 -1.41
C ASP A 31 10.56 6.39 -1.03
N VAL A 32 10.06 7.40 -1.78
CA VAL A 32 10.16 8.81 -1.35
C VAL A 32 9.38 9.03 -0.05
N THR A 33 8.15 8.51 0.06
CA THR A 33 7.37 8.62 1.31
C THR A 33 8.06 7.89 2.46
N TYR A 34 8.58 6.69 2.23
CA TYR A 34 9.25 5.89 3.26
C TYR A 34 10.44 6.61 3.87
N VAL A 35 11.38 7.07 3.04
CA VAL A 35 12.61 7.71 3.54
C VAL A 35 12.39 9.13 4.03
N SER A 36 11.47 9.89 3.43
CA SER A 36 11.27 11.29 3.78
C SER A 36 10.22 11.52 4.86
N GLY A 37 9.24 10.64 5.01
CA GLY A 37 8.05 10.88 5.82
C GLY A 37 7.04 11.84 5.18
N PHE A 38 7.40 12.50 4.08
CA PHE A 38 6.48 13.31 3.29
C PHE A 38 5.51 12.41 2.56
N GLU A 39 4.22 12.53 2.85
CA GLU A 39 3.21 11.79 2.09
C GLU A 39 3.14 12.32 0.66
N VAL A 40 3.87 11.67 -0.24
CA VAL A 40 3.85 12.01 -1.67
C VAL A 40 2.42 11.88 -2.19
N PRO A 41 1.80 12.96 -2.72
CA PRO A 41 0.44 12.89 -3.25
C PRO A 41 0.34 11.91 -4.42
N ILE A 42 -0.78 11.17 -4.48
CA ILE A 42 -1.11 10.41 -5.68
C ILE A 42 -1.42 11.43 -6.79
N PRO A 43 -0.81 11.30 -7.98
CA PRO A 43 -0.93 12.30 -9.04
C PRO A 43 -2.30 12.22 -9.75
N ILE A 44 -3.33 12.72 -9.09
CA ILE A 44 -4.70 12.82 -9.62
C ILE A 44 -5.20 14.26 -9.54
N GLY A 45 -5.99 14.66 -10.54
CA GLY A 45 -6.61 15.98 -10.60
C GLY A 45 -5.70 17.10 -11.10
N ALA A 46 -6.26 18.29 -11.27
CA ALA A 46 -5.65 19.44 -11.93
C ALA A 46 -4.35 19.93 -11.27
N GLY A 47 -4.23 19.79 -9.94
CA GLY A 47 -3.02 20.21 -9.22
C GLY A 47 -1.76 19.45 -9.61
N SER A 48 -1.88 18.19 -10.05
CA SER A 48 -0.74 17.39 -10.50
C SER A 48 -0.24 17.76 -11.89
N GLU A 49 -1.08 18.37 -12.72
CA GLU A 49 -0.73 18.76 -14.09
C GLU A 49 0.13 20.03 -14.13
N PHE A 50 0.13 20.86 -13.08
CA PHE A 50 0.98 22.03 -12.98
C PHE A 50 2.42 21.69 -12.60
N ALA A 51 2.65 20.57 -11.93
CA ALA A 51 3.98 20.13 -11.57
C ALA A 51 4.61 19.35 -12.73
N TYR A 52 5.70 19.85 -13.30
CA TYR A 52 6.41 19.14 -14.38
C TYR A 52 6.98 17.80 -13.93
N GLY A 53 7.50 17.72 -12.71
CA GLY A 53 8.19 16.55 -12.18
C GLY A 53 7.57 16.02 -10.88
N ILE A 54 7.84 14.75 -10.62
CA ILE A 54 7.45 14.07 -9.38
C ILE A 54 8.40 14.44 -8.25
N PRO A 55 7.97 14.35 -6.97
CA PRO A 55 8.87 14.43 -5.83
C PRO A 55 10.00 13.41 -5.91
N LEU A 56 11.23 13.83 -5.58
CA LEU A 56 12.42 12.98 -5.51
C LEU A 56 13.07 13.10 -4.14
N ALA A 57 13.61 12.00 -3.64
CA ALA A 57 14.49 12.01 -2.47
C ALA A 57 15.90 11.59 -2.87
N LEU A 58 16.89 12.44 -2.62
CA LEU A 58 18.31 12.13 -2.76
C LEU A 58 18.91 11.96 -1.37
N CYS A 59 19.55 10.84 -1.12
CA CYS A 59 20.15 10.55 0.17
C CYS A 59 21.55 9.96 -0.03
N THR A 60 22.54 10.46 0.71
CA THR A 60 23.91 9.92 0.73
C THR A 60 24.00 8.73 1.67
N VAL A 61 24.66 7.67 1.23
CA VAL A 61 24.84 6.44 2.02
C VAL A 61 26.09 6.59 2.90
N GLY A 62 25.93 6.30 4.19
CA GLY A 62 27.01 6.43 5.18
C GLY A 62 27.21 7.86 5.72
N ASP A 63 26.61 8.85 5.10
CA ASP A 63 26.56 10.23 5.55
C ASP A 63 25.06 10.61 5.72
N PRO A 64 24.64 11.24 6.82
CA PRO A 64 23.22 11.54 7.05
C PRO A 64 22.62 12.60 6.14
N HIS A 65 23.35 13.21 5.22
CA HIS A 65 22.85 14.29 4.36
C HIS A 65 21.82 13.80 3.33
N SER A 66 20.69 14.51 3.26
CA SER A 66 19.54 14.10 2.45
C SER A 66 18.71 15.29 1.97
N TRP A 67 18.14 15.17 0.77
CA TRP A 67 17.37 16.23 0.09
C TRP A 67 16.00 15.68 -0.36
N LEU A 68 14.97 16.48 -0.12
CA LEU A 68 13.67 16.29 -0.74
C LEU A 68 13.46 17.36 -1.81
N VAL A 69 13.24 16.96 -3.05
CA VAL A 69 12.93 17.85 -4.18
C VAL A 69 11.44 17.78 -4.47
N VAL A 70 10.73 18.90 -4.39
CA VAL A 70 9.28 19.00 -4.65
C VAL A 70 8.95 20.29 -5.42
N SER A 71 7.74 20.37 -5.97
CA SER A 71 7.24 21.62 -6.53
C SER A 71 7.00 22.68 -5.43
N ASP A 72 7.05 23.94 -5.79
CA ASP A 72 6.73 25.08 -4.91
C ASP A 72 5.35 24.94 -4.26
N GLY A 73 4.36 24.44 -5.00
CA GLY A 73 3.02 24.15 -4.49
C GLY A 73 2.98 23.09 -3.38
N GLN A 74 3.93 22.17 -3.34
CA GLN A 74 4.05 21.13 -2.32
C GLN A 74 4.96 21.55 -1.15
N GLY A 75 5.75 22.62 -1.30
CA GLY A 75 6.78 23.03 -0.36
C GLY A 75 6.26 23.29 1.06
N GLY A 76 5.02 23.78 1.21
CA GLY A 76 4.40 24.02 2.52
C GLY A 76 4.17 22.74 3.32
N LYS A 77 3.57 21.73 2.70
CA LYS A 77 3.34 20.39 3.28
C LYS A 77 4.66 19.67 3.51
N ALA A 78 5.56 19.73 2.54
CA ALA A 78 6.87 19.08 2.64
C ALA A 78 7.70 19.57 3.85
N ARG A 79 7.67 20.89 4.16
CA ARG A 79 8.35 21.44 5.35
C ARG A 79 7.79 20.92 6.67
N GLN A 80 6.52 20.56 6.71
CA GLN A 80 5.86 20.07 7.92
C GLN A 80 6.10 18.58 8.14
N GLU A 81 6.18 17.80 7.08
CA GLU A 81 6.20 16.34 7.14
C GLU A 81 7.59 15.73 6.93
N SER A 82 8.44 16.38 6.10
CA SER A 82 9.74 15.81 5.75
C SER A 82 10.66 15.69 6.96
N ARG A 83 11.33 14.58 7.04
CA ARG A 83 12.38 14.24 8.02
C ARG A 83 13.78 14.21 7.37
N LEU A 84 13.88 14.61 6.09
CA LEU A 84 15.14 14.82 5.41
C LEU A 84 15.72 16.19 5.77
N ASP A 85 17.04 16.34 5.61
CA ASP A 85 17.77 17.52 6.09
C ASP A 85 17.46 18.79 5.30
N GLU A 86 17.38 18.67 3.98
CA GLU A 86 17.22 19.78 3.07
C GLU A 86 15.93 19.65 2.23
N LEU A 87 15.27 20.76 2.00
CA LEU A 87 14.12 20.86 1.10
C LEU A 87 14.47 21.78 -0.06
N VAL A 88 14.52 21.22 -1.26
CA VAL A 88 14.70 21.99 -2.50
C VAL A 88 13.37 22.08 -3.22
N THR A 89 12.91 23.31 -3.49
CA THR A 89 11.68 23.52 -4.25
C THR A 89 11.99 24.06 -5.65
N TYR A 90 11.23 23.62 -6.63
CA TYR A 90 11.26 24.15 -7.98
C TYR A 90 9.96 24.89 -8.33
N ASP A 91 10.08 25.94 -9.13
CA ASP A 91 8.92 26.69 -9.60
C ASP A 91 8.15 25.86 -10.63
N SER A 92 6.88 25.58 -10.36
CA SER A 92 6.03 24.73 -11.22
C SER A 92 5.12 25.53 -12.14
N PHE A 93 4.45 26.56 -11.59
CA PHE A 93 3.50 27.39 -12.34
C PHE A 93 3.30 28.75 -11.70
N THR A 94 3.15 29.80 -12.54
CA THR A 94 2.61 31.09 -12.12
C THR A 94 1.72 31.68 -13.22
N HIS A 95 0.69 32.42 -12.82
CA HIS A 95 -0.17 33.15 -13.74
C HIS A 95 0.39 34.53 -14.16
N LEU A 96 1.51 34.92 -13.59
CA LEU A 96 2.07 36.27 -13.79
C LEU A 96 2.96 36.37 -15.03
N HIS A 97 3.64 35.30 -15.40
CA HIS A 97 4.53 35.24 -16.56
C HIS A 97 4.75 33.78 -17.00
N ALA A 98 5.20 33.62 -18.25
CA ALA A 98 5.63 32.32 -18.74
C ALA A 98 6.91 31.85 -18.03
N MET A 99 6.97 30.56 -17.69
CA MET A 99 8.13 29.96 -17.06
C MET A 99 8.44 28.59 -17.67
N ASP A 100 9.68 28.17 -17.56
CA ASP A 100 10.12 26.82 -17.96
C ASP A 100 10.21 25.93 -16.70
N SER A 101 9.10 25.29 -16.37
CA SER A 101 9.01 24.38 -15.22
C SER A 101 9.94 23.17 -15.37
N ALA A 102 10.20 22.71 -16.60
CA ALA A 102 11.14 21.64 -16.87
C ALA A 102 12.57 22.04 -16.50
N ALA A 103 13.01 23.22 -16.94
CA ALA A 103 14.32 23.75 -16.59
C ALA A 103 14.46 23.98 -15.08
N SER A 104 13.42 24.52 -14.43
CA SER A 104 13.40 24.71 -12.97
C SER A 104 13.53 23.40 -12.20
N TYR A 105 12.77 22.36 -12.60
CA TYR A 105 12.86 21.03 -12.00
C TYR A 105 14.25 20.42 -12.13
N LEU A 106 14.83 20.45 -13.33
CA LEU A 106 16.18 19.91 -13.56
C LEU A 106 17.26 20.72 -12.83
N ALA A 107 17.07 22.05 -12.65
CA ALA A 107 17.97 22.88 -11.85
C ALA A 107 17.96 22.48 -10.37
N ALA A 108 16.78 22.22 -9.79
CA ALA A 108 16.64 21.75 -8.41
C ALA A 108 17.33 20.38 -8.20
N ILE A 109 17.25 19.48 -9.18
CA ILE A 109 17.95 18.20 -9.12
C ILE A 109 19.47 18.37 -9.19
N ARG A 110 19.97 19.27 -10.07
CA ARG A 110 21.41 19.61 -10.11
C ARG A 110 21.90 20.16 -8.78
N GLU A 111 21.11 21.01 -8.14
CA GLU A 111 21.42 21.58 -6.81
C GLU A 111 21.56 20.44 -5.78
N ALA A 112 20.59 19.55 -5.69
CA ALA A 112 20.65 18.42 -4.77
C ALA A 112 21.86 17.49 -5.05
N LEU A 113 22.10 17.11 -6.32
CA LEU A 113 23.24 16.28 -6.71
C LEU A 113 24.60 16.96 -6.42
N ALA A 114 24.67 18.28 -6.58
CA ALA A 114 25.86 19.06 -6.24
C ALA A 114 26.08 19.12 -4.71
N GLY A 115 25.00 19.31 -3.93
CA GLY A 115 25.01 19.30 -2.47
C GLY A 115 25.46 17.95 -1.90
N ALA A 116 25.08 16.84 -2.55
CA ALA A 116 25.51 15.49 -2.21
C ALA A 116 26.99 15.19 -2.60
N GLY A 117 27.74 16.17 -3.12
CA GLY A 117 29.13 15.98 -3.53
C GLY A 117 29.30 15.09 -4.78
N LEU A 118 28.23 14.79 -5.49
CA LEU A 118 28.26 13.90 -6.65
C LEU A 118 28.74 14.59 -7.94
N ARG A 119 28.86 15.93 -7.91
CA ARG A 119 29.32 16.72 -9.07
C ARG A 119 30.80 16.48 -9.35
N GLY A 120 31.10 15.81 -10.47
CA GLY A 120 32.47 15.42 -10.83
C GLY A 120 33.03 14.26 -10.02
N GLY A 121 32.21 13.64 -9.16
CA GLY A 121 32.56 12.48 -8.35
C GLY A 121 32.37 11.16 -9.07
N ARG A 122 33.20 10.19 -8.72
CA ARG A 122 32.99 8.78 -9.05
C ARG A 122 32.20 8.14 -7.94
N GLY A 123 31.21 7.32 -8.28
CA GLY A 123 30.42 6.62 -7.27
C GLY A 123 29.31 5.78 -7.88
N THR A 124 28.63 5.07 -7.01
CA THR A 124 27.46 4.24 -7.37
C THR A 124 26.19 4.93 -6.88
N LEU A 125 25.37 5.41 -7.80
CA LEU A 125 24.07 6.00 -7.52
C LEU A 125 22.98 4.95 -7.71
N GLY A 126 22.30 4.59 -6.62
CA GLY A 126 21.10 3.79 -6.67
C GLY A 126 19.94 4.61 -7.25
N ILE A 127 19.20 4.04 -8.19
CA ILE A 127 18.02 4.64 -8.80
C ILE A 127 16.87 3.65 -8.84
N GLU A 128 15.67 4.13 -8.99
CA GLU A 128 14.51 3.31 -9.29
C GLU A 128 14.22 3.39 -10.79
N ALA A 129 14.75 2.45 -11.57
CA ALA A 129 14.70 2.48 -13.04
C ALA A 129 13.26 2.50 -13.59
N ARG A 130 12.30 1.97 -12.83
CA ARG A 130 10.88 1.92 -13.23
C ARG A 130 10.17 3.27 -13.13
N THR A 131 10.58 4.15 -12.22
CA THR A 131 9.87 5.39 -11.90
C THR A 131 10.68 6.66 -12.15
N LEU A 132 12.01 6.54 -12.29
CA LEU A 132 12.87 7.70 -12.54
C LEU A 132 12.50 8.37 -13.88
N PRO A 133 12.14 9.67 -13.87
CA PRO A 133 11.80 10.36 -15.11
C PRO A 133 12.95 10.33 -16.11
N PHE A 134 12.64 10.07 -17.37
CA PHE A 134 13.66 10.00 -18.43
C PHE A 134 14.53 11.27 -18.53
N ALA A 135 13.92 12.46 -18.33
CA ALA A 135 14.65 13.72 -18.34
C ALA A 135 15.72 13.79 -17.23
N VAL A 136 15.45 13.20 -16.06
CA VAL A 136 16.38 13.13 -14.93
C VAL A 136 17.50 12.12 -15.24
N ALA A 137 17.14 10.94 -15.75
CA ALA A 137 18.12 9.94 -16.15
C ALA A 137 19.08 10.50 -17.21
N ARG A 138 18.56 11.23 -18.21
CA ARG A 138 19.38 11.89 -19.24
C ARG A 138 20.30 12.96 -18.65
N LEU A 139 19.79 13.82 -17.77
CA LEU A 139 20.60 14.82 -17.07
C LEU A 139 21.78 14.17 -16.34
N ILE A 140 21.52 13.06 -15.62
CA ILE A 140 22.58 12.36 -14.87
C ILE A 140 23.63 11.80 -15.86
N GLN A 141 23.22 11.18 -16.96
CA GLN A 141 24.12 10.62 -17.96
C GLN A 141 24.98 11.69 -18.66
N GLU A 142 24.41 12.86 -18.95
CA GLU A 142 25.08 13.96 -19.64
C GLU A 142 26.03 14.77 -18.72
N GLU A 143 25.62 15.03 -17.48
CA GLU A 143 26.32 15.94 -16.58
C GLU A 143 27.13 15.23 -15.47
N PHE A 144 26.84 13.95 -15.20
CA PHE A 144 27.52 13.13 -14.18
C PHE A 144 27.97 11.77 -14.75
N PRO A 145 28.72 11.75 -15.86
CA PRO A 145 29.03 10.53 -16.63
C PRO A 145 29.89 9.51 -15.86
N GLU A 146 30.56 9.91 -14.79
CA GLU A 146 31.38 9.02 -13.94
C GLU A 146 30.55 8.27 -12.88
N LEU A 147 29.24 8.59 -12.72
CA LEU A 147 28.36 7.86 -11.81
C LEU A 147 27.91 6.55 -12.44
N LYS A 148 28.12 5.47 -11.70
CA LYS A 148 27.54 4.16 -12.03
C LYS A 148 26.10 4.09 -11.51
N LEU A 149 25.14 3.93 -12.40
CA LEU A 149 23.73 3.73 -12.01
C LEU A 149 23.44 2.26 -11.72
N VAL A 150 22.79 1.98 -10.60
CA VAL A 150 22.34 0.64 -10.18
C VAL A 150 20.90 0.69 -9.68
N GLU A 151 20.18 -0.45 -9.71
CA GLU A 151 18.80 -0.54 -9.20
C GLU A 151 18.78 -0.53 -7.67
N ALA A 152 18.05 0.41 -7.06
CA ALA A 152 17.90 0.56 -5.62
C ALA A 152 16.72 -0.25 -5.03
N GLY A 153 15.72 -0.58 -5.84
CA GLY A 153 14.47 -1.19 -5.39
C GLY A 153 14.64 -2.41 -4.47
N PRO A 154 15.51 -3.39 -4.77
CA PRO A 154 15.72 -4.53 -3.88
C PRO A 154 16.18 -4.15 -2.46
N ALA A 155 17.07 -3.16 -2.32
CA ALA A 155 17.53 -2.69 -1.01
C ALA A 155 16.42 -1.97 -0.23
N LEU A 156 15.59 -1.19 -0.92
CA LEU A 156 14.42 -0.52 -0.31
C LEU A 156 13.35 -1.53 0.13
N LEU A 157 13.08 -2.55 -0.67
CA LEU A 157 12.16 -3.64 -0.29
C LEU A 157 12.64 -4.39 0.96
N GLU A 158 13.94 -4.68 1.05
CA GLU A 158 14.56 -5.28 2.24
C GLU A 158 14.37 -4.38 3.48
N ALA A 159 14.66 -3.08 3.35
CA ALA A 159 14.52 -2.12 4.44
C ALA A 159 13.08 -2.02 4.96
N ARG A 160 12.09 -2.07 4.05
CA ARG A 160 10.65 -1.96 4.34
C ARG A 160 10.02 -3.24 4.88
N ALA A 161 10.70 -4.39 4.72
CA ALA A 161 10.14 -5.68 5.13
C ALA A 161 9.82 -5.73 6.63
N ILE A 162 10.71 -5.19 7.47
CA ILE A 162 10.53 -5.12 8.93
C ILE A 162 10.08 -3.71 9.32
N LYS A 163 8.84 -3.58 9.75
CA LYS A 163 8.24 -2.29 10.09
C LYS A 163 8.82 -1.71 11.37
N THR A 164 9.09 -0.40 11.39
CA THR A 164 9.46 0.35 12.59
C THR A 164 8.27 0.48 13.54
N ALA A 165 8.51 0.87 14.79
CA ALA A 165 7.41 1.12 15.73
C ALA A 165 6.45 2.21 15.23
N ARG A 166 6.99 3.25 14.55
CA ARG A 166 6.18 4.31 13.92
C ARG A 166 5.32 3.75 12.81
N GLU A 167 5.86 2.95 11.91
CA GLU A 167 5.12 2.32 10.82
C GLU A 167 3.97 1.44 11.33
N ILE A 168 4.20 0.68 12.41
CA ILE A 168 3.16 -0.13 13.06
C ILE A 168 2.00 0.75 13.55
N GLU A 169 2.26 1.91 14.14
CA GLU A 169 1.19 2.81 14.58
C GLU A 169 0.42 3.43 13.40
N LEU A 170 1.11 3.76 12.30
CA LEU A 170 0.46 4.22 11.07
C LEU A 170 -0.43 3.14 10.44
N LEU A 171 0.05 1.90 10.38
CA LEU A 171 -0.72 0.76 9.88
C LEU A 171 -1.92 0.42 10.78
N LYS A 172 -1.81 0.59 12.11
CA LYS A 172 -2.96 0.48 13.03
C LYS A 172 -4.00 1.56 12.74
N ARG A 173 -3.57 2.79 12.49
CA ARG A 173 -4.46 3.90 12.11
C ARG A 173 -5.17 3.62 10.79
N ALA A 174 -4.44 3.16 9.77
CA ALA A 174 -5.00 2.76 8.49
C ALA A 174 -6.01 1.60 8.66
N SER A 175 -5.66 0.57 9.42
CA SER A 175 -6.57 -0.56 9.74
C SER A 175 -7.84 -0.10 10.45
N HIS A 176 -7.76 0.89 11.36
CA HIS A 176 -8.95 1.44 12.02
C HIS A 176 -9.91 2.13 11.04
N VAL A 177 -9.40 2.87 10.07
CA VAL A 177 -10.23 3.49 9.04
C VAL A 177 -10.92 2.44 8.17
N ALA A 178 -10.22 1.34 7.83
CA ALA A 178 -10.83 0.20 7.14
C ALA A 178 -11.92 -0.48 7.97
N ASP A 179 -11.71 -0.63 9.30
CA ASP A 179 -12.74 -1.17 10.20
C ASP A 179 -14.04 -0.35 10.15
N VAL A 180 -13.95 0.98 10.09
CA VAL A 180 -15.12 1.86 9.95
C VAL A 180 -15.83 1.61 8.62
N GLY A 181 -15.09 1.44 7.52
CA GLY A 181 -15.66 1.08 6.22
C GLY A 181 -16.42 -0.25 6.26
N HIS A 182 -15.80 -1.30 6.81
CA HIS A 182 -16.43 -2.62 6.94
C HIS A 182 -17.61 -2.67 7.89
N ASN A 183 -17.57 -1.93 9.00
CA ASN A 183 -18.72 -1.80 9.90
C ASN A 183 -19.87 -1.04 9.22
N THR A 184 -19.58 -0.08 8.35
CA THR A 184 -20.58 0.61 7.54
C THR A 184 -21.22 -0.35 6.54
N LEU A 185 -20.44 -1.15 5.82
CA LEU A 185 -20.96 -2.21 4.94
C LEU A 185 -21.86 -3.19 5.72
N ALA A 186 -21.42 -3.64 6.91
CA ALA A 186 -22.18 -4.57 7.74
C ALA A 186 -23.58 -4.02 8.09
N ARG A 187 -23.68 -2.72 8.36
CA ARG A 187 -24.95 -2.04 8.62
C ARG A 187 -25.79 -1.92 7.34
N LEU A 188 -25.19 -1.50 6.24
CA LEU A 188 -25.90 -1.36 4.94
C LEU A 188 -26.41 -2.71 4.43
N ALA A 189 -25.67 -3.78 4.64
CA ALA A 189 -26.04 -5.14 4.23
C ALA A 189 -27.32 -5.67 4.92
N GLN A 190 -27.76 -5.06 6.03
CA GLN A 190 -29.03 -5.46 6.68
C GLN A 190 -30.27 -5.10 5.85
N THR A 191 -30.14 -4.23 4.84
CA THR A 191 -31.25 -3.74 4.03
C THR A 191 -30.96 -3.94 2.55
N ALA A 192 -31.90 -4.52 1.81
CA ALA A 192 -31.86 -4.58 0.34
C ALA A 192 -32.49 -3.32 -0.28
N GLY A 193 -32.31 -3.16 -1.59
CA GLY A 193 -32.88 -2.03 -2.33
C GLY A 193 -31.98 -0.79 -2.36
N ILE A 194 -30.74 -0.90 -1.92
CA ILE A 194 -29.74 0.19 -1.97
C ILE A 194 -28.90 0.04 -3.25
N ASP A 195 -28.61 1.16 -3.94
CA ASP A 195 -27.69 1.18 -5.08
C ASP A 195 -26.23 0.99 -4.62
N GLU A 196 -25.42 0.27 -5.39
CA GLU A 196 -23.99 0.08 -5.04
C GLU A 196 -23.24 1.42 -4.94
N PHE A 197 -23.59 2.42 -5.77
CA PHE A 197 -22.97 3.74 -5.66
C PHE A 197 -23.33 4.45 -4.36
N ASP A 198 -24.60 4.33 -3.89
CA ASP A 198 -25.00 4.90 -2.62
C ASP A 198 -24.30 4.20 -1.45
N MET A 199 -24.15 2.87 -1.52
CA MET A 199 -23.37 2.11 -0.53
C MET A 199 -21.92 2.60 -0.48
N TRP A 200 -21.27 2.73 -1.63
CA TRP A 200 -19.88 3.17 -1.72
C TRP A 200 -19.69 4.60 -1.22
N ALA A 201 -20.59 5.49 -1.59
CA ALA A 201 -20.55 6.88 -1.15
C ALA A 201 -20.67 7.00 0.38
N GLU A 202 -21.56 6.23 1.01
CA GLU A 202 -21.69 6.24 2.47
C GLU A 202 -20.47 5.61 3.15
N ILE A 203 -19.96 4.49 2.64
CA ILE A 203 -18.75 3.82 3.18
C ILE A 203 -17.57 4.80 3.15
N THR A 204 -17.28 5.41 2.01
CA THR A 204 -16.16 6.33 1.86
C THR A 204 -16.32 7.59 2.70
N ALA A 205 -17.53 8.15 2.81
CA ALA A 205 -17.80 9.28 3.68
C ALA A 205 -17.47 8.98 5.15
N ARG A 206 -17.87 7.81 5.66
CA ARG A 206 -17.54 7.39 7.03
C ARG A 206 -16.05 7.15 7.23
N MET A 207 -15.35 6.64 6.22
CA MET A 207 -13.89 6.49 6.26
C MET A 207 -13.19 7.84 6.32
N PHE A 208 -13.65 8.85 5.55
CA PHE A 208 -13.10 10.22 5.62
C PHE A 208 -13.34 10.88 6.98
N GLU A 209 -14.52 10.68 7.57
CA GLU A 209 -14.80 11.12 8.94
C GLU A 209 -13.83 10.49 9.95
N ALA A 210 -13.57 9.19 9.83
CA ALA A 210 -12.63 8.47 10.71
C ALA A 210 -11.18 8.89 10.51
N ALA A 211 -10.79 9.19 9.27
CA ALA A 211 -9.46 9.71 8.94
C ALA A 211 -9.27 11.17 9.39
N GLY A 212 -10.37 11.96 9.46
CA GLY A 212 -10.38 13.38 9.75
C GLY A 212 -10.17 14.27 8.52
N HIS A 213 -10.00 13.69 7.34
CA HIS A 213 -9.85 14.36 6.06
C HIS A 213 -10.11 13.38 4.91
N GLU A 214 -10.20 13.88 3.68
CA GLU A 214 -10.26 13.04 2.50
C GLU A 214 -8.95 12.26 2.34
N VAL A 215 -9.07 10.95 2.11
CA VAL A 215 -7.96 10.04 1.87
C VAL A 215 -8.17 9.29 0.55
N PRO A 216 -7.12 8.91 -0.16
CA PRO A 216 -7.25 8.01 -1.31
C PRO A 216 -7.88 6.69 -0.88
N VAL A 217 -9.01 6.34 -1.51
CA VAL A 217 -9.71 5.07 -1.32
C VAL A 217 -9.81 4.36 -2.66
N VAL A 218 -9.38 3.13 -2.72
CA VAL A 218 -9.49 2.25 -3.89
C VAL A 218 -10.01 0.89 -3.44
N GLY A 219 -10.57 0.12 -4.36
CA GLY A 219 -10.99 -1.24 -4.04
C GLY A 219 -12.19 -1.72 -4.82
N GLU A 220 -12.77 -2.79 -4.30
CA GLU A 220 -13.89 -3.51 -4.87
C GLU A 220 -15.14 -3.30 -4.02
N LEU A 221 -16.28 -3.12 -4.67
CA LEU A 221 -17.60 -3.37 -4.10
C LEU A 221 -18.43 -4.04 -5.16
N VAL A 222 -18.67 -5.32 -4.97
CA VAL A 222 -19.45 -6.13 -5.89
C VAL A 222 -20.59 -6.82 -5.16
N THR A 223 -21.79 -6.82 -5.76
CA THR A 223 -22.95 -7.46 -5.16
C THR A 223 -23.60 -8.47 -6.10
N GLY A 224 -24.37 -9.42 -5.52
CA GLY A 224 -25.09 -10.49 -6.22
C GLY A 224 -24.13 -11.44 -6.92
N GLU A 225 -24.49 -11.81 -8.15
CA GLU A 225 -23.71 -12.78 -8.94
C GLU A 225 -22.30 -12.31 -9.28
N ARG A 226 -22.00 -11.01 -9.18
CA ARG A 226 -20.66 -10.47 -9.41
C ARG A 226 -19.63 -10.95 -8.36
N THR A 227 -20.09 -11.47 -7.23
CA THR A 227 -19.20 -12.04 -6.21
C THR A 227 -18.64 -13.41 -6.60
N ARG A 228 -19.17 -14.06 -7.65
CA ARG A 228 -18.82 -15.43 -8.07
C ARG A 228 -17.41 -15.58 -8.67
N THR A 229 -16.80 -14.49 -9.10
CA THR A 229 -15.48 -14.46 -9.75
C THR A 229 -14.74 -13.19 -9.37
N VAL A 230 -13.43 -13.14 -9.62
CA VAL A 230 -12.63 -11.90 -9.57
C VAL A 230 -12.51 -11.38 -11.01
N GLU A 231 -13.30 -10.35 -11.34
CA GLU A 231 -13.34 -9.76 -12.69
C GLU A 231 -13.22 -8.24 -12.60
N TYR A 232 -12.33 -7.66 -13.40
CA TYR A 232 -12.18 -6.22 -13.51
C TYR A 232 -13.03 -5.65 -14.67
N PRO A 233 -13.59 -4.43 -14.52
CA PRO A 233 -13.59 -3.58 -13.32
C PRO A 233 -14.55 -4.09 -12.25
N ASN A 234 -14.08 -4.14 -11.01
CA ASN A 234 -14.78 -4.70 -9.84
C ASN A 234 -15.27 -3.64 -8.84
N GLY A 235 -15.22 -2.37 -9.20
CA GLY A 235 -15.82 -1.29 -8.44
C GLY A 235 -17.35 -1.31 -8.45
N PRO A 236 -18.00 -0.40 -7.69
CA PRO A 236 -19.45 -0.27 -7.65
C PRO A 236 -20.04 0.09 -9.02
N ARG A 237 -21.27 -0.34 -9.27
CA ARG A 237 -22.03 -0.08 -10.51
C ARG A 237 -23.42 0.43 -10.12
N LYS A 238 -24.15 0.96 -11.12
CA LYS A 238 -25.56 1.25 -10.96
C LYS A 238 -26.35 -0.06 -10.89
N ARG A 239 -26.45 -0.60 -9.68
CA ARG A 239 -27.12 -1.86 -9.38
C ARG A 239 -27.82 -1.77 -8.03
N ILE A 240 -29.11 -2.06 -8.02
CA ILE A 240 -29.92 -2.14 -6.80
C ILE A 240 -29.75 -3.54 -6.20
N THR A 241 -29.33 -3.60 -4.94
CA THR A 241 -29.16 -4.85 -4.20
C THR A 241 -30.49 -5.55 -3.94
N GLN A 242 -30.45 -6.90 -3.96
CA GLN A 242 -31.62 -7.75 -3.71
C GLN A 242 -31.42 -8.55 -2.42
N PRO A 243 -32.50 -8.96 -1.73
CA PRO A 243 -32.39 -9.88 -0.60
C PRO A 243 -31.68 -11.18 -1.01
N GLY A 244 -30.67 -11.58 -0.23
CA GLY A 244 -29.87 -12.78 -0.51
C GLY A 244 -28.69 -12.59 -1.43
N ASP A 245 -28.49 -11.40 -2.01
CA ASP A 245 -27.25 -11.07 -2.73
C ASP A 245 -26.04 -11.24 -1.81
N GLY A 246 -24.95 -11.78 -2.36
CA GLY A 246 -23.63 -11.58 -1.77
C GLY A 246 -23.23 -10.11 -1.88
N ALA A 247 -22.49 -9.59 -0.92
CA ALA A 247 -21.80 -8.31 -1.00
C ALA A 247 -20.36 -8.51 -0.54
N LEU A 248 -19.43 -8.46 -1.47
CA LEU A 248 -18.01 -8.54 -1.21
C LEU A 248 -17.41 -7.13 -1.38
N MET A 249 -16.75 -6.66 -0.34
CA MET A 249 -15.99 -5.43 -0.38
C MET A 249 -14.54 -5.72 0.01
N ASP A 250 -13.64 -5.36 -0.88
CA ASP A 250 -12.22 -5.26 -0.64
C ASP A 250 -11.85 -3.79 -0.73
N ILE A 251 -11.31 -3.22 0.33
CA ILE A 251 -11.09 -1.78 0.38
C ILE A 251 -9.71 -1.45 0.97
N SER A 252 -8.98 -0.67 0.19
CA SER A 252 -7.69 -0.12 0.57
C SER A 252 -7.79 1.39 0.65
N GLN A 253 -7.28 1.99 1.71
CA GLN A 253 -7.07 3.43 1.79
C GLN A 253 -5.67 3.75 2.25
N ARG A 254 -5.20 4.94 1.86
CA ARG A 254 -3.89 5.46 2.23
C ARG A 254 -4.05 6.62 3.20
N ILE A 255 -3.41 6.53 4.34
CA ILE A 255 -3.39 7.60 5.33
C ILE A 255 -1.98 7.77 5.87
N ASP A 256 -1.51 9.02 5.94
CA ASP A 256 -0.14 9.35 6.35
C ASP A 256 0.93 8.54 5.57
N GLY A 257 0.64 8.22 4.31
CA GLY A 257 1.53 7.48 3.42
C GLY A 257 1.44 5.95 3.50
N TYR A 258 0.68 5.38 4.44
CA TYR A 258 0.56 3.92 4.66
C TYR A 258 -0.82 3.41 4.26
N TRP A 259 -0.85 2.19 3.72
CA TRP A 259 -2.06 1.57 3.22
C TRP A 259 -2.67 0.60 4.23
N SER A 260 -3.99 0.50 4.23
CA SER A 260 -4.69 -0.69 4.69
C SER A 260 -5.13 -1.54 3.51
N ASP A 261 -5.46 -2.80 3.77
CA ASP A 261 -6.07 -3.69 2.81
C ASP A 261 -6.90 -4.73 3.56
N CYS A 262 -8.20 -4.76 3.31
CA CYS A 262 -9.14 -5.61 4.04
C CYS A 262 -10.34 -5.98 3.18
N THR A 263 -10.74 -7.26 3.25
CA THR A 263 -11.94 -7.76 2.59
C THR A 263 -12.91 -8.39 3.57
N ASN A 264 -14.20 -8.20 3.31
CA ASN A 264 -15.27 -8.91 3.99
C ASN A 264 -16.42 -9.24 3.03
N THR A 265 -17.14 -10.32 3.31
CA THR A 265 -18.30 -10.77 2.53
C THR A 265 -19.52 -10.82 3.41
N HIS A 266 -20.62 -10.21 2.96
CA HIS A 266 -21.91 -10.19 3.63
C HIS A 266 -22.99 -10.80 2.74
N VAL A 267 -24.18 -11.07 3.33
CA VAL A 267 -25.41 -11.38 2.60
C VAL A 267 -26.42 -10.27 2.87
N ILE A 268 -26.98 -9.71 1.80
CA ILE A 268 -27.83 -8.52 1.80
C ILE A 268 -29.25 -8.85 2.26
N GLY A 269 -29.87 -7.89 2.99
CA GLY A 269 -31.30 -7.84 3.26
C GLY A 269 -31.72 -8.51 4.57
N GLY A 270 -30.78 -8.79 5.49
CA GLY A 270 -31.11 -9.39 6.80
C GLY A 270 -31.74 -10.79 6.69
N VAL A 271 -31.58 -11.47 5.55
CA VAL A 271 -32.11 -12.82 5.31
C VAL A 271 -31.10 -13.88 5.76
N THR A 272 -31.58 -15.07 6.07
CA THR A 272 -30.72 -16.21 6.40
C THR A 272 -29.88 -16.61 5.17
N PRO A 273 -28.54 -16.61 5.24
CA PRO A 273 -27.69 -17.08 4.17
C PRO A 273 -28.02 -18.54 3.78
N THR A 274 -27.90 -18.89 2.51
CA THR A 274 -28.05 -20.28 2.04
C THR A 274 -26.94 -21.18 2.62
N ALA A 275 -27.13 -22.49 2.57
CA ALA A 275 -26.10 -23.44 3.02
C ALA A 275 -24.78 -23.27 2.23
N GLU A 276 -24.88 -23.01 0.91
CA GLU A 276 -23.71 -22.74 0.06
C GLU A 276 -23.01 -21.43 0.43
N GLN A 277 -23.74 -20.35 0.64
CA GLN A 277 -23.16 -19.06 1.06
C GLN A 277 -22.42 -19.21 2.39
N ARG A 278 -23.00 -19.90 3.37
CA ARG A 278 -22.32 -20.20 4.64
C ARG A 278 -21.08 -21.05 4.44
N ARG A 279 -21.13 -22.09 3.58
CA ARG A 279 -20.00 -22.98 3.31
C ARG A 279 -18.82 -22.20 2.72
N TYR A 280 -19.06 -21.37 1.72
CA TYR A 280 -18.01 -20.57 1.08
C TYR A 280 -17.42 -19.52 1.99
N ALA A 281 -18.28 -18.76 2.69
CA ALA A 281 -17.85 -17.77 3.65
C ALA A 281 -17.04 -18.39 4.81
N LYS A 282 -17.54 -19.48 5.39
CA LYS A 282 -16.85 -20.19 6.46
C LYS A 282 -15.50 -20.75 6.01
N ALA A 283 -15.43 -21.31 4.80
CA ALA A 283 -14.18 -21.81 4.24
C ALA A 283 -13.14 -20.70 4.07
N SER A 284 -13.54 -19.52 3.57
CA SER A 284 -12.66 -18.36 3.43
C SER A 284 -12.20 -17.84 4.80
N GLN A 285 -13.10 -17.74 5.78
CA GLN A 285 -12.76 -17.33 7.15
C GLN A 285 -11.80 -18.31 7.84
N ASP A 286 -12.08 -19.62 7.76
CA ASP A 286 -11.21 -20.65 8.34
C ASP A 286 -9.82 -20.67 7.66
N ALA A 287 -9.77 -20.42 6.35
CA ALA A 287 -8.51 -20.30 5.62
C ALA A 287 -7.73 -19.06 6.05
N CYS A 288 -8.40 -17.91 6.24
CA CYS A 288 -7.79 -16.70 6.75
C CYS A 288 -7.24 -16.90 8.18
N ASP A 289 -8.04 -17.46 9.09
CA ASP A 289 -7.63 -17.74 10.47
C ASP A 289 -6.44 -18.72 10.51
N ALA A 290 -6.45 -19.76 9.68
CA ALA A 290 -5.37 -20.73 9.59
C ALA A 290 -4.08 -20.11 9.05
N ALA A 291 -4.16 -19.29 8.01
CA ALA A 291 -3.02 -18.58 7.46
C ALA A 291 -2.43 -17.58 8.46
N MET A 292 -3.30 -16.76 9.11
CA MET A 292 -2.87 -15.85 10.17
C MET A 292 -2.15 -16.56 11.30
N ALA A 293 -2.69 -17.68 11.78
CA ALA A 293 -2.07 -18.47 12.85
C ALA A 293 -0.70 -19.06 12.48
N ALA A 294 -0.43 -19.26 11.19
CA ALA A 294 0.84 -19.74 10.66
C ALA A 294 1.91 -18.64 10.55
N LEU A 295 1.55 -17.34 10.59
CA LEU A 295 2.47 -16.22 10.54
C LEU A 295 3.25 -16.07 11.87
N ARG A 296 4.18 -16.97 12.11
CA ARG A 296 5.01 -16.97 13.32
C ARG A 296 6.48 -16.75 12.98
N PRO A 297 7.25 -16.10 13.84
CA PRO A 297 8.69 -15.95 13.63
C PRO A 297 9.35 -17.30 13.34
N GLY A 298 10.12 -17.39 12.25
CA GLY A 298 10.81 -18.59 11.79
C GLY A 298 9.99 -19.53 10.89
N ALA A 299 8.67 -19.36 10.76
CA ALA A 299 7.88 -20.00 9.71
C ALA A 299 8.25 -19.40 8.33
N ARG A 300 7.77 -19.97 7.25
CA ARG A 300 7.97 -19.47 5.88
C ARG A 300 6.65 -18.93 5.32
N ALA A 301 6.74 -18.04 4.36
CA ALA A 301 5.55 -17.49 3.69
C ALA A 301 4.65 -18.59 3.08
N CYS A 302 5.25 -19.63 2.48
CA CYS A 302 4.52 -20.80 1.95
C CYS A 302 3.81 -21.63 3.02
N ASP A 303 4.21 -21.58 4.30
CA ASP A 303 3.53 -22.30 5.37
C ASP A 303 2.14 -21.71 5.65
N ALA A 304 2.01 -20.37 5.57
CA ALA A 304 0.73 -19.68 5.70
C ALA A 304 -0.21 -20.03 4.51
N TRP A 305 0.31 -20.04 3.28
CA TRP A 305 -0.46 -20.50 2.13
C TRP A 305 -0.93 -21.95 2.29
N SER A 306 -0.03 -22.85 2.70
CA SER A 306 -0.36 -24.25 2.93
C SER A 306 -1.40 -24.46 4.04
N ALA A 307 -1.42 -23.57 5.05
CA ALA A 307 -2.44 -23.61 6.10
C ALA A 307 -3.82 -23.22 5.55
N ALA A 308 -3.89 -22.17 4.74
CA ALA A 308 -5.12 -21.75 4.05
C ALA A 308 -5.64 -22.85 3.11
N GLU A 309 -4.76 -23.45 2.30
CA GLU A 309 -5.12 -24.55 1.37
C GLU A 309 -5.74 -25.74 2.12
N ARG A 310 -5.14 -26.16 3.23
CA ARG A 310 -5.70 -27.26 4.05
C ARG A 310 -7.08 -26.92 4.61
N ALA A 311 -7.29 -25.66 5.03
CA ALA A 311 -8.59 -25.20 5.50
C ALA A 311 -9.64 -25.27 4.38
N PHE A 312 -9.36 -24.76 3.17
CA PHE A 312 -10.27 -24.90 2.02
C PHE A 312 -10.60 -26.35 1.71
N ARG A 313 -9.60 -27.23 1.67
CA ARG A 313 -9.81 -28.67 1.39
C ARG A 313 -10.68 -29.36 2.43
N SER A 314 -10.64 -28.93 3.69
CA SER A 314 -11.53 -29.48 4.74
C SER A 314 -13.02 -29.16 4.49
N HIS A 315 -13.30 -28.10 3.70
CA HIS A 315 -14.64 -27.72 3.22
C HIS A 315 -14.97 -28.30 1.84
N GLY A 316 -14.08 -29.14 1.25
CA GLY A 316 -14.23 -29.66 -0.10
C GLY A 316 -14.09 -28.58 -1.17
N LEU A 317 -13.25 -27.58 -0.92
CA LEU A 317 -12.99 -26.44 -1.81
C LEU A 317 -11.48 -26.29 -2.05
N GLU A 318 -11.11 -25.58 -3.11
CA GLU A 318 -9.73 -25.25 -3.44
C GLU A 318 -9.53 -23.73 -3.39
N PRO A 319 -8.31 -23.26 -3.02
CA PRO A 319 -8.02 -21.84 -3.03
C PRO A 319 -8.08 -21.27 -4.46
N ALA A 320 -8.64 -20.08 -4.61
CA ALA A 320 -8.74 -19.44 -5.93
C ALA A 320 -7.51 -18.62 -6.31
N HIS A 321 -6.75 -18.15 -5.32
CA HIS A 321 -5.56 -17.31 -5.50
C HIS A 321 -4.64 -17.42 -4.28
N TYR A 322 -3.56 -16.62 -4.24
CA TYR A 322 -2.63 -16.54 -3.11
C TYR A 322 -3.35 -16.18 -1.79
N ALA A 323 -2.69 -16.46 -0.66
CA ALA A 323 -3.31 -16.26 0.65
C ALA A 323 -3.02 -14.89 1.26
N GLY A 324 -2.25 -14.02 0.58
CA GLY A 324 -1.95 -12.67 1.06
C GLY A 324 -0.54 -12.19 0.73
N HIS A 325 -0.19 -11.02 1.26
CA HIS A 325 1.06 -10.31 1.00
C HIS A 325 1.43 -9.42 2.18
N GLN A 326 2.68 -8.93 2.25
CA GLN A 326 3.01 -7.81 3.13
C GLN A 326 2.38 -6.51 2.64
N ILE A 327 2.23 -5.58 3.57
CA ILE A 327 1.65 -4.25 3.34
C ILE A 327 2.45 -3.19 4.10
N GLY A 328 2.49 -1.97 3.57
CA GLY A 328 3.19 -0.84 4.18
C GLY A 328 2.90 0.46 3.43
N VAL A 329 3.93 1.08 2.88
CA VAL A 329 3.82 2.27 2.00
C VAL A 329 3.29 1.93 0.61
N THR A 330 3.24 0.63 0.26
CA THR A 330 2.46 0.10 -0.86
C THR A 330 1.46 -0.93 -0.37
N VAL A 331 0.36 -1.10 -1.10
CA VAL A 331 -0.66 -2.10 -0.77
C VAL A 331 -0.02 -3.50 -0.78
N ASN A 332 0.71 -3.84 -1.84
CA ASN A 332 1.25 -5.18 -2.03
C ASN A 332 2.79 -5.17 -1.99
N GLU A 333 3.37 -5.72 -0.94
CA GLU A 333 4.82 -5.87 -0.73
C GLU A 333 5.20 -7.36 -0.62
N PRO A 334 6.43 -7.74 -0.99
CA PRO A 334 6.95 -9.08 -0.71
C PRO A 334 7.30 -9.24 0.78
N PRO A 335 7.30 -10.52 1.32
CA PRO A 335 6.93 -11.74 0.63
C PRO A 335 5.42 -11.88 0.40
N ARG A 336 5.06 -12.72 -0.57
CA ARG A 336 3.67 -13.15 -0.80
C ARG A 336 3.43 -14.52 -0.18
N LEU A 337 2.22 -14.71 0.32
CA LEU A 337 1.80 -16.00 0.88
C LEU A 337 1.36 -16.91 -0.25
N VAL A 338 2.35 -17.54 -0.90
CA VAL A 338 2.21 -18.43 -2.05
C VAL A 338 3.02 -19.71 -1.86
N VAL A 339 2.68 -20.75 -2.60
CA VAL A 339 3.28 -22.09 -2.47
C VAL A 339 4.81 -22.12 -2.64
N TYR A 340 5.37 -21.22 -3.41
CA TYR A 340 6.79 -21.20 -3.76
C TYR A 340 7.65 -20.19 -2.97
N ASP A 341 7.03 -19.31 -2.17
CA ASP A 341 7.79 -18.29 -1.42
C ASP A 341 8.33 -18.88 -0.10
N GLN A 342 9.64 -19.03 -0.03
CA GLN A 342 10.36 -19.61 1.11
C GLN A 342 10.88 -18.55 2.09
N THR A 343 10.52 -17.28 1.89
CA THR A 343 10.99 -16.18 2.75
C THR A 343 10.60 -16.43 4.21
N PRO A 344 11.56 -16.34 5.14
CA PRO A 344 11.27 -16.47 6.57
C PRO A 344 10.34 -15.34 7.06
N ILE A 345 9.39 -15.70 7.91
CA ILE A 345 8.55 -14.73 8.62
C ILE A 345 9.33 -14.21 9.82
N GLU A 346 9.41 -12.89 9.94
CA GLU A 346 10.17 -12.21 10.98
C GLU A 346 9.29 -11.28 11.83
N VAL A 347 9.74 -11.03 13.05
CA VAL A 347 9.09 -10.04 13.94
C VAL A 347 9.13 -8.66 13.30
N GLY A 348 8.01 -7.96 13.32
CA GLY A 348 7.86 -6.64 12.71
C GLY A 348 7.27 -6.66 11.31
N MET A 349 7.13 -7.81 10.67
CA MET A 349 6.39 -7.92 9.40
C MET A 349 4.89 -7.65 9.62
N VAL A 350 4.24 -7.04 8.62
CA VAL A 350 2.78 -6.84 8.61
C VAL A 350 2.23 -7.37 7.30
N PHE A 351 1.19 -8.17 7.40
CA PHE A 351 0.53 -8.83 6.26
C PHE A 351 -0.93 -8.44 6.16
N SER A 352 -1.43 -8.38 4.93
CA SER A 352 -2.84 -8.58 4.60
C SER A 352 -3.01 -10.03 4.19
N VAL A 353 -3.94 -10.73 4.87
CA VAL A 353 -4.17 -12.17 4.71
C VAL A 353 -5.58 -12.37 4.16
N GLU A 354 -5.68 -12.77 2.88
CA GLU A 354 -6.88 -12.62 2.04
C GLU A 354 -7.34 -13.87 1.27
N PRO A 355 -7.30 -15.08 1.81
CA PRO A 355 -7.69 -16.25 1.02
C PRO A 355 -9.15 -16.19 0.57
N GLY A 356 -9.37 -16.35 -0.75
CA GLY A 356 -10.68 -16.31 -1.38
C GLY A 356 -11.08 -17.62 -2.06
N VAL A 357 -12.38 -17.80 -2.22
CA VAL A 357 -12.99 -18.93 -2.91
C VAL A 357 -14.26 -18.52 -3.65
N TYR A 358 -14.42 -18.93 -4.88
CA TYR A 358 -15.46 -18.47 -5.79
C TYR A 358 -16.09 -19.65 -6.54
N GLN A 359 -17.40 -19.58 -6.81
CA GLN A 359 -18.11 -20.63 -7.56
C GLN A 359 -17.73 -20.66 -9.04
N GLY A 360 -17.15 -19.58 -9.56
CA GLY A 360 -16.81 -19.44 -10.98
C GLY A 360 -17.98 -18.93 -11.83
N PRO A 361 -17.80 -18.89 -13.18
CA PRO A 361 -18.73 -18.20 -14.09
C PRO A 361 -20.18 -18.74 -14.06
N GLU A 362 -20.36 -20.00 -13.75
CA GLU A 362 -21.68 -20.65 -13.68
C GLU A 362 -22.34 -20.54 -12.28
N GLY A 363 -21.61 -19.97 -11.33
CA GLY A 363 -22.09 -19.79 -9.95
C GLY A 363 -22.81 -18.49 -9.72
N THR A 364 -23.14 -18.22 -8.46
CA THR A 364 -23.83 -17.01 -8.03
C THR A 364 -23.16 -16.33 -6.82
N PHE A 365 -22.11 -16.97 -6.24
CA PHE A 365 -21.51 -16.51 -4.99
C PHE A 365 -20.01 -16.81 -4.92
N GLY A 366 -19.29 -15.94 -4.24
CA GLY A 366 -17.92 -16.13 -3.82
C GLY A 366 -17.69 -15.37 -2.51
N ALA A 367 -16.64 -15.75 -1.79
CA ALA A 367 -16.26 -15.13 -0.54
C ALA A 367 -14.76 -14.92 -0.46
N ARG A 368 -14.36 -13.77 0.04
CA ARG A 368 -13.00 -13.44 0.47
C ARG A 368 -13.06 -12.85 1.86
N SER A 369 -12.16 -13.29 2.72
CA SER A 369 -12.04 -12.86 4.10
C SER A 369 -10.61 -12.41 4.32
N GLU A 370 -10.41 -11.14 4.71
CA GLU A 370 -9.09 -10.55 4.83
C GLU A 370 -8.93 -9.71 6.07
N LYS A 371 -7.78 -9.86 6.71
CA LYS A 371 -7.37 -9.11 7.89
C LYS A 371 -5.91 -8.68 7.77
N MET A 372 -5.62 -7.51 8.33
CA MET A 372 -4.25 -7.07 8.57
C MET A 372 -3.70 -7.70 9.84
N VAL A 373 -2.46 -8.21 9.78
CA VAL A 373 -1.80 -8.95 10.86
C VAL A 373 -0.38 -8.46 11.06
N HIS A 374 -0.02 -8.10 12.29
CA HIS A 374 1.33 -7.78 12.71
C HIS A 374 1.99 -9.00 13.35
N VAL A 375 3.15 -9.41 12.87
CA VAL A 375 3.96 -10.49 13.44
C VAL A 375 4.76 -9.96 14.63
N THR A 376 4.43 -10.42 15.84
CA THR A 376 5.15 -10.07 17.07
C THR A 376 6.01 -11.22 17.57
N ALA A 377 6.89 -10.96 18.53
CA ALA A 377 7.70 -12.02 19.15
C ALA A 377 6.84 -13.11 19.83
N SER A 378 5.62 -12.78 20.26
CA SER A 378 4.65 -13.73 20.84
C SER A 378 3.74 -14.39 19.80
N GLY A 379 3.87 -14.05 18.53
CA GLY A 379 3.05 -14.53 17.42
C GLY A 379 2.23 -13.44 16.74
N PRO A 380 1.30 -13.82 15.83
CA PRO A 380 0.51 -12.87 15.05
C PRO A 380 -0.50 -12.10 15.94
N VAL A 381 -0.63 -10.81 15.68
CA VAL A 381 -1.63 -9.92 16.29
C VAL A 381 -2.47 -9.30 15.19
N VAL A 382 -3.76 -9.60 15.19
CA VAL A 382 -4.71 -9.07 14.21
C VAL A 382 -4.98 -7.60 14.49
N LEU A 383 -4.73 -6.73 13.50
CA LEU A 383 -4.95 -5.29 13.59
C LEU A 383 -6.42 -4.92 13.29
N SER A 384 -7.02 -5.57 12.29
CA SER A 384 -8.41 -5.32 11.87
C SER A 384 -9.43 -5.87 12.88
N LYS A 385 -10.41 -5.05 13.26
CA LYS A 385 -11.36 -5.34 14.35
C LYS A 385 -12.78 -5.63 13.90
N PHE A 386 -13.15 -5.37 12.64
CA PHE A 386 -14.50 -5.67 12.15
C PHE A 386 -14.82 -7.16 12.26
N ALA A 387 -16.10 -7.49 12.49
CA ALA A 387 -16.58 -8.87 12.53
C ALA A 387 -16.78 -9.45 11.12
N TRP A 388 -16.67 -10.77 10.99
CA TRP A 388 -17.02 -11.43 9.73
C TRP A 388 -18.50 -11.25 9.40
N GLY A 389 -18.81 -11.06 8.10
CA GLY A 389 -20.15 -10.69 7.67
C GLY A 389 -21.13 -11.83 7.52
N VAL A 390 -20.66 -13.05 7.24
CA VAL A 390 -21.48 -14.27 7.18
C VAL A 390 -21.00 -15.19 8.29
N ALA A 391 -21.91 -15.46 9.25
CA ALA A 391 -21.66 -16.34 10.40
C ALA A 391 -22.35 -17.70 10.21
#